data_0746ac3d2845f581bd45b69e826c3f56
#
_entry.id   0746ac3d2845f581bd45b69e826c3f56
#
_cell.length_a   1.000
_cell.length_b   1.000
_cell.length_c   1.000
_cell.angle_alpha   90.00
_cell.angle_beta   90.00
_cell.angle_gamma   90.00
#
_symmetry.space_group_name_H-M   'P 1'
#
loop_
_entity.id
_entity.type
_entity.pdbx_description
1 polymer ?
#
loop_
_entity_poly.entity_id
_entity_poly.type
_entity_poly.pdbx_seq_one_letter_code
_entity_poly.pdbx_strand_id
1 'polypeptide(L)'
;MTILRTMRNFSSMNIAASILLFVAAIAAAIIANSPVAPVYQEFLLHELHLQIGNFNLLSHGGENLRMIEFINDGLMTIFFLLVGLEIKRELLVGELSSFRKAALPFIAACGGMLFPVIVYMSICPPGSEGSQGLAIPMATDIAFSLGVLSLLGSRVPLSLKIFLTAFAVVDDIGGILVIALFYSSHVSYGYILIAALLYVLLYFIGKRGTTNKIFFLVIGVVIWYLFLQSGIHSTISGVILAFVIPAKPRLDVGKYIEHIRHTIAGFPVVESGSIVLTNEQIAKLKEVESASDRVISPLQSLEDNLHGAVNYLILPLFAFVNAGVVFSGGGELVGSVGMAVAAGLLFGKFVGIYFFTWLAIKIKLTPMPLGMTWKNLSGIALLGGIGFTVSLFIANLSFGANYPVLLNQAKFGVLSGTILSGLLGYIVLRIVLPVRKQK
;
A
#
# COMPACT_ATOMS: atom_id res chain seq x y z
N MET A 1 21.45 21.02 7.24
CA MET A 1 20.81 20.59 8.51
C MET A 1 19.34 20.22 8.32
N THR A 2 18.56 20.95 7.52
CA THR A 2 17.13 20.74 7.28
C THR A 2 16.79 19.39 6.59
N ILE A 3 17.53 19.01 5.55
CA ILE A 3 17.30 17.73 4.81
C ILE A 3 17.50 16.51 5.71
N LEU A 4 18.53 16.51 6.57
CA LEU A 4 18.77 15.42 7.52
C LEU A 4 17.66 15.33 8.60
N ARG A 5 17.08 16.46 8.99
CA ARG A 5 15.97 16.51 9.93
C ARG A 5 14.68 15.98 9.30
N THR A 6 14.41 16.33 8.04
CA THR A 6 13.27 15.81 7.27
C THR A 6 13.39 14.31 7.04
N MET A 7 14.56 13.81 6.63
CA MET A 7 14.80 12.36 6.46
C MET A 7 14.69 11.59 7.79
N ARG A 8 15.09 12.18 8.91
CA ARG A 8 14.94 11.56 10.24
C ARG A 8 13.47 11.52 10.68
N ASN A 9 12.70 12.57 10.40
CA ASN A 9 11.28 12.61 10.70
C ASN A 9 10.52 11.58 9.85
N PHE A 10 10.81 11.49 8.56
CA PHE A 10 10.19 10.49 7.67
C PHE A 10 10.49 9.04 8.10
N SER A 11 11.73 8.76 8.51
CA SER A 11 12.12 7.44 9.05
C SER A 11 11.42 7.13 10.38
N SER A 12 11.24 8.13 11.26
CA SER A 12 10.54 7.93 12.54
C SER A 12 9.04 7.72 12.36
N MET A 13 8.43 8.37 11.40
CA MET A 13 7.01 8.17 11.06
C MET A 13 6.73 6.76 10.55
N ASN A 14 7.57 6.24 9.65
CA ASN A 14 7.41 4.88 9.13
C ASN A 14 7.58 3.81 10.22
N ILE A 15 8.52 4.01 11.16
CA ILE A 15 8.70 3.10 12.30
C ILE A 15 7.45 3.10 13.19
N ALA A 16 6.92 4.28 13.53
CA ALA A 16 5.74 4.40 14.38
C ALA A 16 4.50 3.74 13.75
N ALA A 17 4.28 3.94 12.46
CA ALA A 17 3.20 3.30 11.71
C ALA A 17 3.34 1.77 11.69
N SER A 18 4.55 1.25 11.44
CA SER A 18 4.80 -0.20 11.45
C SER A 18 4.61 -0.82 12.83
N ILE A 19 5.00 -0.12 13.90
CA ILE A 19 4.75 -0.58 15.28
C ILE A 19 3.25 -0.62 15.56
N LEU A 20 2.50 0.43 15.21
CA LEU A 20 1.06 0.49 15.42
C LEU A 20 0.34 -0.64 14.67
N LEU A 21 0.75 -0.89 13.43
CA LEU A 21 0.24 -1.99 12.61
C LEU A 21 0.48 -3.35 13.26
N PHE A 22 1.69 -3.59 13.77
CA PHE A 22 2.05 -4.83 14.46
C PHE A 22 1.29 -5.01 15.77
N VAL A 23 1.15 -3.94 16.57
CA VAL A 23 0.35 -3.95 17.81
C VAL A 23 -1.12 -4.26 17.52
N ALA A 24 -1.69 -3.69 16.45
CA ALA A 24 -3.07 -3.97 16.03
C ALA A 24 -3.26 -5.46 15.68
N ALA A 25 -2.29 -6.07 14.96
CA ALA A 25 -2.35 -7.49 14.62
C ALA A 25 -2.23 -8.39 15.83
N ILE A 26 -1.32 -8.08 16.76
CA ILE A 26 -1.19 -8.83 18.03
C ILE A 26 -2.47 -8.69 18.85
N ALA A 27 -3.04 -7.50 18.96
CA ALA A 27 -4.30 -7.29 19.67
C ALA A 27 -5.43 -8.12 19.05
N ALA A 28 -5.55 -8.16 17.72
CA ALA A 28 -6.51 -9.01 17.03
C ALA A 28 -6.33 -10.50 17.37
N ALA A 29 -5.10 -11.01 17.32
CA ALA A 29 -4.80 -12.41 17.63
C ALA A 29 -5.10 -12.75 19.10
N ILE A 30 -4.79 -11.85 20.04
CA ILE A 30 -5.09 -12.05 21.48
C ILE A 30 -6.61 -12.06 21.69
N ILE A 31 -7.34 -11.08 21.15
CA ILE A 31 -8.78 -10.96 21.32
C ILE A 31 -9.51 -12.15 20.69
N ALA A 32 -9.11 -12.58 19.49
CA ALA A 32 -9.70 -13.74 18.81
C ALA A 32 -9.54 -15.07 19.58
N ASN A 33 -8.60 -15.15 20.54
CA ASN A 33 -8.35 -16.33 21.35
C ASN A 33 -8.65 -16.11 22.86
N SER A 34 -9.38 -15.04 23.18
CA SER A 34 -9.76 -14.68 24.55
C SER A 34 -11.26 -14.96 24.80
N PRO A 35 -11.74 -14.91 26.05
CA PRO A 35 -13.17 -15.01 26.37
C PRO A 35 -14.03 -13.90 25.66
N VAL A 36 -13.41 -12.84 25.16
CA VAL A 36 -14.07 -11.71 24.45
C VAL A 36 -14.22 -12.01 22.93
N ALA A 37 -13.72 -13.15 22.45
CA ALA A 37 -13.81 -13.52 21.03
C ALA A 37 -15.24 -13.45 20.43
N PRO A 38 -16.32 -13.84 21.13
CA PRO A 38 -17.68 -13.69 20.60
C PRO A 38 -18.06 -12.22 20.32
N VAL A 39 -17.69 -11.29 21.21
CA VAL A 39 -17.96 -9.84 21.01
C VAL A 39 -17.17 -9.30 19.85
N TYR A 40 -15.92 -9.75 19.67
CA TYR A 40 -15.09 -9.38 18.52
C TYR A 40 -15.71 -9.88 17.21
N GLN A 41 -16.21 -11.12 17.17
CA GLN A 41 -16.89 -11.64 15.98
C GLN A 41 -18.20 -10.90 15.69
N GLU A 42 -18.99 -10.59 16.72
CA GLU A 42 -20.21 -9.79 16.57
C GLU A 42 -19.90 -8.41 16.00
N PHE A 43 -18.84 -7.74 16.46
CA PHE A 43 -18.37 -6.49 15.90
C PHE A 43 -17.99 -6.63 14.43
N LEU A 44 -17.26 -7.66 14.02
CA LEU A 44 -16.84 -7.90 12.63
C LEU A 44 -18.03 -8.15 11.70
N LEU A 45 -19.04 -8.85 12.19
CA LEU A 45 -20.23 -9.25 11.44
C LEU A 45 -21.37 -8.23 11.54
N HIS A 46 -21.19 -7.15 12.33
CA HIS A 46 -22.20 -6.12 12.50
C HIS A 46 -22.54 -5.45 11.16
N GLU A 47 -23.84 -5.42 10.84
CA GLU A 47 -24.34 -4.82 9.60
C GLU A 47 -24.34 -3.29 9.68
N LEU A 48 -23.87 -2.66 8.62
CA LEU A 48 -23.84 -1.21 8.49
C LEU A 48 -25.03 -0.71 7.69
N HIS A 49 -25.75 0.24 8.24
CA HIS A 49 -26.90 0.87 7.60
C HIS A 49 -26.63 2.34 7.35
N LEU A 50 -26.54 2.74 6.08
CA LEU A 50 -26.56 4.14 5.66
C LEU A 50 -27.72 4.33 4.67
N GLN A 51 -28.91 4.49 5.20
CA GLN A 51 -30.14 4.49 4.44
C GLN A 51 -30.65 5.91 4.16
N ILE A 52 -30.96 6.19 2.90
CA ILE A 52 -31.60 7.44 2.46
C ILE A 52 -32.92 7.02 1.78
N GLY A 53 -34.04 7.16 2.49
CA GLY A 53 -35.34 6.62 2.04
C GLY A 53 -35.30 5.09 1.98
N ASN A 54 -35.60 4.51 0.81
CA ASN A 54 -35.53 3.06 0.57
C ASN A 54 -34.19 2.61 0.00
N PHE A 55 -33.20 3.52 -0.15
CA PHE A 55 -31.89 3.24 -0.72
C PHE A 55 -30.85 3.13 0.38
N ASN A 56 -30.20 1.98 0.50
CA ASN A 56 -29.05 1.79 1.38
C ASN A 56 -27.74 1.91 0.57
N LEU A 57 -26.92 2.93 0.88
CA LEU A 57 -25.64 3.16 0.22
C LEU A 57 -24.63 2.06 0.55
N LEU A 58 -24.73 1.45 1.74
CA LEU A 58 -23.85 0.37 2.19
C LEU A 58 -24.52 -0.99 1.99
N SER A 59 -24.93 -1.30 0.75
CA SER A 59 -25.48 -2.60 0.37
C SER A 59 -24.79 -3.14 -0.87
N HIS A 60 -24.67 -4.48 -0.92
CA HIS A 60 -24.16 -5.20 -2.07
C HIS A 60 -25.11 -6.37 -2.39
N GLY A 61 -25.59 -6.44 -3.64
CA GLY A 61 -26.50 -7.52 -4.03
C GLY A 61 -27.83 -7.58 -3.25
N GLY A 62 -28.24 -6.50 -2.57
CA GLY A 62 -29.46 -6.45 -1.75
C GLY A 62 -29.22 -6.78 -0.26
N GLU A 63 -28.03 -7.21 0.13
CA GLU A 63 -27.64 -7.41 1.53
C GLU A 63 -26.83 -6.22 2.06
N ASN A 64 -26.94 -5.96 3.37
CA ASN A 64 -26.19 -4.89 4.01
C ASN A 64 -24.73 -5.29 4.15
N LEU A 65 -23.80 -4.34 3.95
CA LEU A 65 -22.38 -4.57 4.17
C LEU A 65 -22.11 -4.77 5.66
N ARG A 66 -21.34 -5.80 5.97
CA ARG A 66 -20.80 -6.03 7.31
C ARG A 66 -19.59 -5.13 7.56
N MET A 67 -19.28 -4.88 8.83
CA MET A 67 -18.12 -4.05 9.21
C MET A 67 -16.82 -4.55 8.55
N ILE A 68 -16.57 -5.86 8.54
CA ILE A 68 -15.39 -6.46 7.89
C ILE A 68 -15.36 -6.19 6.39
N GLU A 69 -16.50 -6.27 5.70
CA GLU A 69 -16.62 -6.03 4.27
C GLU A 69 -16.40 -4.55 3.94
N PHE A 70 -16.98 -3.64 4.75
CA PHE A 70 -16.75 -2.21 4.60
C PHE A 70 -15.28 -1.82 4.77
N ILE A 71 -14.58 -2.42 5.74
CA ILE A 71 -13.16 -2.17 5.94
C ILE A 71 -12.35 -2.72 4.76
N ASN A 72 -12.65 -3.94 4.30
CA ASN A 72 -11.93 -4.60 3.22
C ASN A 72 -12.20 -3.98 1.84
N ASP A 73 -13.42 -3.51 1.56
CA ASP A 73 -13.79 -2.93 0.27
C ASP A 73 -13.77 -1.41 0.25
N GLY A 74 -14.20 -0.76 1.33
CA GLY A 74 -14.25 0.70 1.44
C GLY A 74 -12.90 1.31 1.81
N LEU A 75 -12.38 0.98 3.01
CA LEU A 75 -11.14 1.59 3.49
C LEU A 75 -9.91 1.13 2.67
N MET A 76 -9.89 -0.13 2.23
CA MET A 76 -8.82 -0.61 1.36
C MET A 76 -8.86 0.03 -0.02
N THR A 77 -10.00 0.52 -0.51
CA THR A 77 -10.03 1.33 -1.73
C THR A 77 -9.25 2.63 -1.58
N ILE A 78 -9.27 3.26 -0.38
CA ILE A 78 -8.47 4.45 -0.09
C ILE A 78 -6.97 4.10 -0.04
N PHE A 79 -6.62 2.93 0.52
CA PHE A 79 -5.25 2.41 0.48
C PHE A 79 -4.80 2.20 -0.98
N PHE A 80 -5.59 1.53 -1.80
CA PHE A 80 -5.25 1.29 -3.20
C PHE A 80 -5.27 2.58 -4.05
N LEU A 81 -6.04 3.60 -3.66
CA LEU A 81 -5.93 4.94 -4.24
C LEU A 81 -4.54 5.53 -3.94
N LEU A 82 -4.06 5.45 -2.70
CA LEU A 82 -2.70 5.90 -2.34
C LEU A 82 -1.64 5.15 -3.15
N VAL A 83 -1.70 3.82 -3.18
CA VAL A 83 -0.78 2.98 -3.98
C VAL A 83 -0.81 3.38 -5.46
N GLY A 84 -2.00 3.62 -6.03
CA GLY A 84 -2.14 4.09 -7.40
C GLY A 84 -1.51 5.46 -7.65
N LEU A 85 -1.59 6.40 -6.69
CA LEU A 85 -0.92 7.71 -6.76
C LEU A 85 0.60 7.55 -6.69
N GLU A 86 1.12 6.68 -5.81
CA GLU A 86 2.54 6.33 -5.73
C GLU A 86 3.04 5.72 -7.03
N ILE A 87 2.33 4.73 -7.59
CA ILE A 87 2.64 4.12 -8.89
C ILE A 87 2.73 5.19 -9.97
N LYS A 88 1.72 6.07 -10.06
CA LYS A 88 1.70 7.13 -11.06
C LYS A 88 2.84 8.13 -10.88
N ARG A 89 3.19 8.49 -9.65
CA ARG A 89 4.34 9.35 -9.36
C ARG A 89 5.65 8.69 -9.79
N GLU A 90 5.85 7.41 -9.45
CA GLU A 90 7.03 6.65 -9.83
C GLU A 90 7.19 6.52 -11.36
N LEU A 91 6.08 6.34 -12.09
CA LEU A 91 6.08 6.30 -13.55
C LEU A 91 6.42 7.66 -14.19
N LEU A 92 6.01 8.78 -13.58
CA LEU A 92 6.21 10.11 -14.14
C LEU A 92 7.57 10.71 -13.81
N VAL A 93 8.04 10.59 -12.56
CA VAL A 93 9.23 11.29 -12.07
C VAL A 93 10.18 10.42 -11.24
N GLY A 94 9.78 9.18 -10.87
CA GLY A 94 10.54 8.29 -10.00
C GLY A 94 11.45 7.32 -10.76
N GLU A 95 11.72 6.19 -10.11
CA GLU A 95 12.61 5.13 -10.64
C GLU A 95 11.97 4.33 -11.78
N LEU A 96 10.64 4.37 -11.93
CA LEU A 96 9.93 3.73 -13.05
C LEU A 96 9.78 4.66 -14.27
N SER A 97 10.29 5.90 -14.22
CA SER A 97 10.14 6.89 -15.29
C SER A 97 10.97 6.60 -16.55
N SER A 98 11.94 5.71 -16.49
CA SER A 98 12.72 5.29 -17.66
C SER A 98 12.96 3.79 -17.63
N PHE A 99 13.00 3.18 -18.82
CA PHE A 99 13.22 1.73 -18.97
C PHE A 99 14.52 1.24 -18.31
N ARG A 100 15.59 2.05 -18.37
CA ARG A 100 16.88 1.68 -17.77
C ARG A 100 16.83 1.59 -16.24
N LYS A 101 16.07 2.48 -15.60
CA LYS A 101 15.89 2.48 -14.15
C LYS A 101 14.88 1.43 -13.70
N ALA A 102 13.76 1.31 -14.42
CA ALA A 102 12.68 0.39 -14.11
C ALA A 102 13.04 -1.10 -14.31
N ALA A 103 13.95 -1.41 -15.23
CA ALA A 103 14.21 -2.79 -15.65
C ALA A 103 14.63 -3.71 -14.49
N LEU A 104 15.50 -3.26 -13.58
CA LEU A 104 15.95 -4.10 -12.47
C LEU A 104 14.83 -4.36 -11.44
N PRO A 105 14.11 -3.35 -10.89
CA PRO A 105 12.97 -3.58 -10.03
C PRO A 105 11.86 -4.41 -10.69
N PHE A 106 11.59 -4.17 -11.98
CA PHE A 106 10.59 -4.91 -12.75
C PHE A 106 10.91 -6.40 -12.86
N ILE A 107 12.15 -6.74 -13.24
CA ILE A 107 12.58 -8.13 -13.35
C ILE A 107 12.59 -8.80 -11.98
N ALA A 108 13.04 -8.10 -10.93
CA ALA A 108 13.00 -8.60 -9.56
C ALA A 108 11.56 -8.90 -9.12
N ALA A 109 10.60 -8.02 -9.45
CA ALA A 109 9.18 -8.22 -9.15
C ALA A 109 8.58 -9.40 -9.92
N CYS A 110 8.91 -9.58 -11.19
CA CYS A 110 8.52 -10.79 -11.94
C CYS A 110 8.97 -12.07 -11.23
N GLY A 111 10.23 -12.11 -10.76
CA GLY A 111 10.72 -13.23 -9.96
C GLY A 111 9.99 -13.38 -8.62
N GLY A 112 9.79 -12.25 -7.93
CA GLY A 112 9.07 -12.18 -6.67
C GLY A 112 7.59 -12.55 -6.75
N MET A 113 6.98 -12.54 -7.92
CA MET A 113 5.61 -13.01 -8.16
C MET A 113 5.59 -14.49 -8.61
N LEU A 114 6.43 -14.86 -9.55
CA LEU A 114 6.42 -16.20 -10.15
C LEU A 114 6.85 -17.29 -9.17
N PHE A 115 7.96 -17.12 -8.46
CA PHE A 115 8.48 -18.15 -7.57
C PHE A 115 7.58 -18.48 -6.38
N PRO A 116 6.97 -17.51 -5.68
CA PRO A 116 5.98 -17.81 -4.63
C PRO A 116 4.82 -18.65 -5.14
N VAL A 117 4.33 -18.36 -6.35
CA VAL A 117 3.26 -19.16 -6.99
C VAL A 117 3.73 -20.59 -7.24
N ILE A 118 4.94 -20.79 -7.78
CA ILE A 118 5.51 -22.12 -8.02
C ILE A 118 5.63 -22.90 -6.69
N VAL A 119 6.15 -22.25 -5.64
CA VAL A 119 6.27 -22.86 -4.31
C VAL A 119 4.89 -23.19 -3.75
N TYR A 120 3.92 -22.27 -3.87
CA TYR A 120 2.55 -22.49 -3.42
C TYR A 120 1.92 -23.70 -4.15
N MET A 121 2.00 -23.76 -5.47
CA MET A 121 1.43 -24.83 -6.30
C MET A 121 2.10 -26.19 -6.06
N SER A 122 3.36 -26.22 -5.61
CA SER A 122 4.04 -27.47 -5.25
C SER A 122 3.46 -28.11 -3.98
N ILE A 123 2.82 -27.32 -3.10
CA ILE A 123 2.22 -27.78 -1.85
C ILE A 123 0.69 -27.91 -2.00
N CYS A 124 0.06 -26.95 -2.67
CA CYS A 124 -1.37 -26.90 -3.00
C CYS A 124 -1.55 -27.00 -4.51
N PRO A 125 -1.61 -28.23 -5.10
CA PRO A 125 -1.67 -28.39 -6.55
C PRO A 125 -3.00 -27.88 -7.12
N PRO A 126 -3.02 -27.54 -8.42
CA PRO A 126 -4.25 -27.13 -9.10
C PRO A 126 -5.36 -28.18 -8.96
N GLY A 127 -6.59 -27.72 -8.67
CA GLY A 127 -7.75 -28.59 -8.44
C GLY A 127 -7.97 -28.94 -6.96
N SER A 128 -7.05 -28.63 -6.05
CA SER A 128 -7.33 -28.68 -4.61
C SER A 128 -8.15 -27.46 -4.16
N GLU A 129 -8.91 -27.58 -3.07
CA GLU A 129 -9.65 -26.44 -2.48
C GLU A 129 -8.72 -25.27 -2.14
N GLY A 130 -7.48 -25.57 -1.72
CA GLY A 130 -6.45 -24.56 -1.43
C GLY A 130 -5.90 -23.83 -2.65
N SER A 131 -6.14 -24.31 -3.88
CA SER A 131 -5.54 -23.72 -5.09
C SER A 131 -5.96 -22.28 -5.36
N GLN A 132 -7.09 -21.82 -4.82
CA GLN A 132 -7.57 -20.45 -4.95
C GLN A 132 -6.66 -19.43 -4.25
N GLY A 133 -5.84 -19.85 -3.27
CA GLY A 133 -4.94 -19.00 -2.51
C GLY A 133 -3.58 -18.71 -3.18
N LEU A 134 -3.37 -19.11 -4.43
CA LEU A 134 -2.07 -19.03 -5.12
C LEU A 134 -1.46 -17.61 -5.17
N ALA A 135 -2.29 -16.57 -5.15
CA ALA A 135 -1.85 -15.19 -5.19
C ALA A 135 -1.46 -14.62 -3.80
N ILE A 136 -1.81 -15.29 -2.70
CA ILE A 136 -1.56 -14.82 -1.33
C ILE A 136 -0.06 -14.52 -1.10
N PRO A 137 0.89 -15.42 -1.43
CA PRO A 137 2.31 -15.20 -1.19
C PRO A 137 2.99 -14.29 -2.22
N MET A 138 2.25 -13.77 -3.22
CA MET A 138 2.82 -12.85 -4.23
C MET A 138 3.04 -11.44 -3.68
N ALA A 139 2.22 -10.97 -2.75
CA ALA A 139 2.22 -9.59 -2.32
C ALA A 139 3.36 -9.24 -1.37
N THR A 140 3.82 -7.98 -1.43
CA THR A 140 4.80 -7.38 -0.51
C THR A 140 4.17 -6.18 0.20
N ASP A 141 4.28 -6.10 1.51
CA ASP A 141 3.85 -4.95 2.30
C ASP A 141 4.97 -3.91 2.38
N ILE A 142 4.86 -2.83 1.59
CA ILE A 142 5.86 -1.75 1.51
C ILE A 142 6.02 -1.07 2.87
N ALA A 143 4.92 -0.74 3.53
CA ALA A 143 4.94 0.01 4.78
C ALA A 143 5.69 -0.75 5.88
N PHE A 144 5.41 -2.04 6.02
CA PHE A 144 6.06 -2.89 7.01
C PHE A 144 7.52 -3.18 6.63
N SER A 145 7.82 -3.49 5.36
CA SER A 145 9.18 -3.76 4.88
C SER A 145 10.11 -2.57 5.04
N LEU A 146 9.65 -1.35 4.68
CA LEU A 146 10.39 -0.12 4.93
C LEU A 146 10.51 0.21 6.41
N GLY A 147 9.50 -0.13 7.22
CA GLY A 147 9.57 -0.01 8.67
C GLY A 147 10.70 -0.83 9.26
N VAL A 148 10.77 -2.13 8.95
CA VAL A 148 11.85 -3.01 9.38
C VAL A 148 13.21 -2.51 8.88
N LEU A 149 13.30 -2.10 7.61
CA LEU A 149 14.52 -1.54 7.05
C LEU A 149 14.96 -0.25 7.77
N SER A 150 14.00 0.56 8.21
CA SER A 150 14.24 1.82 8.93
C SER A 150 14.81 1.62 10.35
N LEU A 151 14.58 0.44 10.97
CA LEU A 151 15.21 0.08 12.26
C LEU A 151 16.74 0.00 12.18
N LEU A 152 17.30 -0.25 10.99
CA LEU A 152 18.75 -0.25 10.74
C LEU A 152 19.33 1.17 10.61
N GLY A 153 18.49 2.19 10.55
CA GLY A 153 18.86 3.61 10.59
C GLY A 153 19.79 4.03 9.45
N SER A 154 20.86 4.75 9.82
CA SER A 154 21.84 5.31 8.87
C SER A 154 22.77 4.30 8.22
N ARG A 155 22.71 3.02 8.61
CA ARG A 155 23.53 1.96 8.01
C ARG A 155 23.05 1.61 6.59
N VAL A 156 21.75 1.81 6.30
CA VAL A 156 21.13 1.42 5.04
C VAL A 156 21.50 2.43 3.94
N PRO A 157 22.18 2.00 2.86
CA PRO A 157 22.38 2.83 1.68
C PRO A 157 21.05 3.26 1.07
N LEU A 158 20.99 4.48 0.54
CA LEU A 158 19.79 5.02 -0.09
C LEU A 158 19.34 4.14 -1.28
N SER A 159 20.29 3.61 -2.04
CA SER A 159 20.02 2.71 -3.17
C SER A 159 19.21 1.46 -2.80
N LEU A 160 19.43 0.90 -1.60
CA LEU A 160 18.65 -0.26 -1.14
C LEU A 160 17.21 0.12 -0.81
N LYS A 161 17.00 1.29 -0.21
CA LYS A 161 15.64 1.82 0.04
C LYS A 161 14.91 2.05 -1.27
N ILE A 162 15.56 2.74 -2.21
CA ILE A 162 15.01 3.02 -3.55
C ILE A 162 14.67 1.71 -4.27
N PHE A 163 15.58 0.73 -4.27
CA PHE A 163 15.33 -0.56 -4.93
C PHE A 163 14.14 -1.30 -4.29
N LEU A 164 14.08 -1.37 -2.95
CA LEU A 164 12.96 -2.02 -2.25
C LEU A 164 11.63 -1.33 -2.57
N THR A 165 11.58 0.01 -2.53
CA THR A 165 10.37 0.76 -2.86
C THR A 165 9.95 0.55 -4.32
N ALA A 166 10.88 0.70 -5.28
CA ALA A 166 10.58 0.51 -6.70
C ALA A 166 10.15 -0.93 -7.02
N PHE A 167 10.81 -1.93 -6.42
CA PHE A 167 10.43 -3.33 -6.51
C PHE A 167 9.00 -3.56 -6.00
N ALA A 168 8.69 -3.07 -4.79
CA ALA A 168 7.41 -3.30 -4.16
C ALA A 168 6.26 -2.58 -4.90
N VAL A 169 6.50 -1.38 -5.44
CA VAL A 169 5.54 -0.68 -6.31
C VAL A 169 5.20 -1.51 -7.56
N VAL A 170 6.19 -2.15 -8.20
CA VAL A 170 5.93 -3.04 -9.35
C VAL A 170 5.20 -4.31 -8.92
N ASP A 171 5.55 -4.86 -7.77
CA ASP A 171 4.90 -6.03 -7.16
C ASP A 171 3.40 -5.75 -6.88
N ASP A 172 3.08 -4.56 -6.38
CA ASP A 172 1.70 -4.12 -6.15
C ASP A 172 0.91 -4.01 -7.46
N ILE A 173 1.52 -3.49 -8.55
CA ILE A 173 0.88 -3.49 -9.88
C ILE A 173 0.51 -4.91 -10.29
N GLY A 174 1.43 -5.86 -10.12
CA GLY A 174 1.18 -7.27 -10.39
C GLY A 174 0.07 -7.85 -9.53
N GLY A 175 0.07 -7.56 -8.23
CA GLY A 175 -0.98 -7.96 -7.29
C GLY A 175 -2.35 -7.44 -7.68
N ILE A 176 -2.46 -6.16 -8.03
CA ILE A 176 -3.70 -5.53 -8.49
C ILE A 176 -4.23 -6.20 -9.78
N LEU A 177 -3.34 -6.49 -10.74
CA LEU A 177 -3.72 -7.19 -11.97
C LEU A 177 -4.24 -8.59 -11.69
N VAL A 178 -3.59 -9.33 -10.78
CA VAL A 178 -4.04 -10.67 -10.38
C VAL A 178 -5.40 -10.61 -9.70
N ILE A 179 -5.61 -9.66 -8.79
CA ILE A 179 -6.92 -9.45 -8.13
C ILE A 179 -7.99 -9.17 -9.19
N ALA A 180 -7.71 -8.28 -10.14
CA ALA A 180 -8.65 -7.90 -11.18
C ALA A 180 -9.05 -9.07 -12.10
N LEU A 181 -8.10 -9.95 -12.43
CA LEU A 181 -8.31 -11.03 -13.40
C LEU A 181 -8.88 -12.32 -12.78
N PHE A 182 -8.49 -12.64 -11.54
CA PHE A 182 -8.81 -13.96 -10.97
C PHE A 182 -9.87 -13.92 -9.86
N TYR A 183 -10.14 -12.76 -9.26
CA TYR A 183 -11.05 -12.65 -8.12
C TYR A 183 -12.33 -11.85 -8.42
N SER A 184 -12.63 -11.57 -9.69
CA SER A 184 -13.90 -10.97 -10.09
C SER A 184 -14.99 -12.03 -10.20
N SER A 185 -16.17 -11.76 -9.64
CA SER A 185 -17.35 -12.61 -9.71
C SER A 185 -18.26 -12.18 -10.88
N HIS A 186 -19.54 -12.57 -10.88
CA HIS A 186 -20.50 -12.22 -11.92
C HIS A 186 -20.51 -10.73 -12.29
N VAL A 187 -19.94 -10.41 -13.47
CA VAL A 187 -19.70 -9.04 -13.91
C VAL A 187 -20.93 -8.40 -14.52
N SER A 188 -21.42 -7.32 -13.91
CA SER A 188 -22.51 -6.50 -14.44
C SER A 188 -21.96 -5.35 -15.31
N TYR A 189 -22.03 -5.52 -16.63
CA TYR A 189 -21.46 -4.54 -17.60
C TYR A 189 -22.10 -3.15 -17.54
N GLY A 190 -23.36 -3.04 -17.09
CA GLY A 190 -24.06 -1.75 -16.97
C GLY A 190 -23.38 -0.79 -15.99
N TYR A 191 -23.06 -1.28 -14.79
CA TYR A 191 -22.36 -0.47 -13.78
C TYR A 191 -20.95 -0.08 -14.22
N ILE A 192 -20.23 -1.01 -14.89
CA ILE A 192 -18.89 -0.74 -15.41
C ILE A 192 -18.92 0.32 -16.50
N LEU A 193 -19.89 0.29 -17.40
CA LEU A 193 -20.02 1.30 -18.44
C LEU A 193 -20.24 2.70 -17.86
N ILE A 194 -21.13 2.82 -16.85
CA ILE A 194 -21.36 4.10 -16.16
C ILE A 194 -20.08 4.56 -15.45
N ALA A 195 -19.39 3.68 -14.76
CA ALA A 195 -18.12 4.00 -14.10
C ALA A 195 -17.04 4.45 -15.11
N ALA A 196 -16.93 3.77 -16.25
CA ALA A 196 -16.01 4.15 -17.33
C ALA A 196 -16.32 5.54 -17.90
N LEU A 197 -17.60 5.86 -18.12
CA LEU A 197 -18.03 7.20 -18.54
C LEU A 197 -17.67 8.27 -17.52
N LEU A 198 -17.82 8.00 -16.23
CA LEU A 198 -17.41 8.92 -15.15
C LEU A 198 -15.89 9.12 -15.12
N TYR A 199 -15.09 8.07 -15.32
CA TYR A 199 -13.63 8.21 -15.44
C TYR A 199 -13.23 9.05 -16.64
N VAL A 200 -13.84 8.85 -17.80
CA VAL A 200 -13.60 9.67 -19.00
C VAL A 200 -13.97 11.13 -18.73
N LEU A 201 -15.11 11.38 -18.09
CA LEU A 201 -15.54 12.71 -17.67
C LEU A 201 -14.51 13.37 -16.74
N LEU A 202 -14.08 12.66 -15.68
CA LEU A 202 -13.06 13.14 -14.73
C LEU A 202 -11.73 13.45 -15.45
N TYR A 203 -11.30 12.60 -16.38
CA TYR A 203 -10.09 12.81 -17.16
C TYR A 203 -10.15 14.11 -17.96
N PHE A 204 -11.26 14.38 -18.66
CA PHE A 204 -11.42 15.61 -19.43
C PHE A 204 -11.51 16.86 -18.53
N ILE A 205 -12.20 16.75 -17.39
CA ILE A 205 -12.28 17.83 -16.39
C ILE A 205 -10.89 18.12 -15.82
N GLY A 206 -10.12 17.09 -15.48
CA GLY A 206 -8.74 17.23 -15.01
C GLY A 206 -7.83 17.86 -16.06
N LYS A 207 -7.98 17.46 -17.34
CA LYS A 207 -7.23 18.05 -18.47
C LYS A 207 -7.55 19.54 -18.69
N ARG A 208 -8.77 19.99 -18.35
CA ARG A 208 -9.16 21.42 -18.40
C ARG A 208 -8.59 22.27 -17.26
N GLY A 209 -7.80 21.67 -16.33
CA GLY A 209 -7.11 22.38 -15.27
C GLY A 209 -7.84 22.43 -13.94
N THR A 210 -8.87 21.62 -13.74
CA THR A 210 -9.51 21.47 -12.42
C THR A 210 -8.57 20.74 -11.47
N THR A 211 -8.23 21.39 -10.34
CA THR A 211 -7.31 20.87 -9.32
C THR A 211 -8.00 20.56 -7.98
N ASN A 212 -9.33 20.71 -7.92
CA ASN A 212 -10.08 20.47 -6.69
C ASN A 212 -10.11 18.97 -6.36
N LYS A 213 -9.31 18.60 -5.35
CA LYS A 213 -9.17 17.21 -4.87
C LYS A 213 -10.49 16.62 -4.38
N ILE A 214 -11.29 17.42 -3.67
CA ILE A 214 -12.59 16.98 -3.09
C ILE A 214 -13.54 16.55 -4.21
N PHE A 215 -13.55 17.28 -5.33
CA PHE A 215 -14.39 16.93 -6.48
C PHE A 215 -14.05 15.54 -7.03
N PHE A 216 -12.76 15.21 -7.19
CA PHE A 216 -12.32 13.88 -7.64
C PHE A 216 -12.68 12.80 -6.64
N LEU A 217 -12.54 13.08 -5.32
CA LEU A 217 -12.89 12.12 -4.27
C LEU A 217 -14.39 11.84 -4.20
N VAL A 218 -15.24 12.87 -4.27
CA VAL A 218 -16.71 12.71 -4.23
C VAL A 218 -17.19 11.85 -5.41
N ILE A 219 -16.73 12.13 -6.63
CA ILE A 219 -17.07 11.29 -7.78
C ILE A 219 -16.42 9.91 -7.65
N GLY A 220 -15.22 9.83 -7.06
CA GLY A 220 -14.55 8.57 -6.73
C GLY A 220 -15.39 7.66 -5.84
N VAL A 221 -16.09 8.20 -4.84
CA VAL A 221 -17.02 7.43 -3.99
C VAL A 221 -18.19 6.87 -4.82
N VAL A 222 -18.74 7.66 -5.75
CA VAL A 222 -19.79 7.16 -6.65
C VAL A 222 -19.28 6.02 -7.53
N ILE A 223 -18.07 6.17 -8.08
CA ILE A 223 -17.44 5.12 -8.91
C ILE A 223 -17.15 3.87 -8.07
N TRP A 224 -16.64 4.04 -6.84
CA TRP A 224 -16.45 2.93 -5.89
C TRP A 224 -17.75 2.15 -5.66
N TYR A 225 -18.86 2.85 -5.44
CA TYR A 225 -20.18 2.22 -5.28
C TYR A 225 -20.61 1.44 -6.55
N LEU A 226 -20.38 2.01 -7.75
CA LEU A 226 -20.67 1.33 -9.00
C LEU A 226 -19.82 0.06 -9.17
N PHE A 227 -18.55 0.08 -8.78
CA PHE A 227 -17.70 -1.11 -8.77
C PHE A 227 -18.20 -2.14 -7.76
N LEU A 228 -18.60 -1.72 -6.56
CA LEU A 228 -19.17 -2.59 -5.54
C LEU A 228 -20.39 -3.34 -6.09
N GLN A 229 -21.26 -2.67 -6.87
CA GLN A 229 -22.44 -3.31 -7.50
C GLN A 229 -22.12 -4.08 -8.78
N SER A 230 -20.92 -3.93 -9.34
CA SER A 230 -20.58 -4.54 -10.64
C SER A 230 -20.09 -5.98 -10.55
N GLY A 231 -19.71 -6.48 -9.36
CA GLY A 231 -19.07 -7.78 -9.17
C GLY A 231 -17.56 -7.79 -9.44
N ILE A 232 -16.98 -6.64 -9.80
CA ILE A 232 -15.51 -6.43 -9.81
C ILE A 232 -15.11 -5.86 -8.45
N HIS A 233 -13.94 -6.29 -7.93
CA HIS A 233 -13.46 -5.75 -6.65
C HIS A 233 -13.39 -4.24 -6.64
N SER A 234 -14.10 -3.65 -5.69
CA SER A 234 -14.27 -2.21 -5.53
C SER A 234 -12.95 -1.47 -5.34
N THR A 235 -11.93 -2.11 -4.78
CA THR A 235 -10.57 -1.58 -4.56
C THR A 235 -9.86 -1.16 -5.85
N ILE A 236 -10.15 -1.80 -6.99
CA ILE A 236 -9.60 -1.46 -8.30
C ILE A 236 -10.02 -0.05 -8.72
N SER A 237 -11.21 0.39 -8.30
CA SER A 237 -11.70 1.73 -8.60
C SER A 237 -10.77 2.81 -8.04
N GLY A 238 -10.19 2.62 -6.85
CA GLY A 238 -9.22 3.54 -6.26
C GLY A 238 -7.96 3.69 -7.12
N VAL A 239 -7.42 2.58 -7.61
CA VAL A 239 -6.24 2.59 -8.49
C VAL A 239 -6.51 3.33 -9.79
N ILE A 240 -7.62 3.03 -10.47
CA ILE A 240 -7.97 3.71 -11.73
C ILE A 240 -8.21 5.21 -11.47
N LEU A 241 -8.86 5.57 -10.36
CA LEU A 241 -9.05 6.98 -9.97
C LEU A 241 -7.73 7.72 -9.84
N ALA A 242 -6.71 7.11 -9.24
CA ALA A 242 -5.38 7.69 -9.12
C ALA A 242 -4.77 8.07 -10.48
N PHE A 243 -4.96 7.22 -11.51
CA PHE A 243 -4.48 7.50 -12.86
C PHE A 243 -5.22 8.67 -13.54
N VAL A 244 -6.46 8.93 -13.15
CA VAL A 244 -7.27 10.03 -13.69
C VAL A 244 -6.94 11.37 -13.01
N ILE A 245 -6.56 11.38 -11.72
CA ILE A 245 -6.20 12.60 -10.98
C ILE A 245 -5.03 13.32 -11.65
N PRO A 246 -5.10 14.66 -11.88
CA PRO A 246 -4.05 15.40 -12.58
C PRO A 246 -2.70 15.40 -11.83
N ALA A 247 -1.61 15.14 -12.56
CA ALA A 247 -0.25 15.18 -12.02
C ALA A 247 0.47 16.52 -12.31
N LYS A 248 -0.10 17.39 -13.17
CA LYS A 248 0.51 18.68 -13.50
C LYS A 248 0.09 19.73 -12.48
N PRO A 249 1.05 20.52 -11.96
CA PRO A 249 0.73 21.67 -11.14
C PRO A 249 0.01 22.74 -11.96
N ARG A 250 -0.76 23.59 -11.28
CA ARG A 250 -1.50 24.68 -11.93
C ARG A 250 -0.61 25.87 -12.30
N LEU A 251 0.47 26.07 -11.57
CA LEU A 251 1.41 27.17 -11.78
C LEU A 251 2.79 26.66 -12.19
N ASP A 252 3.45 27.42 -13.04
CA ASP A 252 4.87 27.23 -13.36
C ASP A 252 5.72 27.53 -12.12
N VAL A 253 6.60 26.59 -11.77
CA VAL A 253 7.48 26.69 -10.57
C VAL A 253 8.31 27.98 -10.61
N GLY A 254 8.77 28.42 -11.79
CA GLY A 254 9.56 29.65 -11.93
C GLY A 254 8.76 30.89 -11.54
N LYS A 255 7.55 31.05 -12.08
CA LYS A 255 6.65 32.17 -11.74
C LYS A 255 6.24 32.16 -10.26
N TYR A 256 6.13 30.97 -9.68
CA TYR A 256 5.79 30.81 -8.27
C TYR A 256 6.92 31.27 -7.34
N ILE A 257 8.16 30.85 -7.60
CA ILE A 257 9.33 31.31 -6.80
C ILE A 257 9.45 32.84 -6.85
N GLU A 258 9.20 33.43 -8.01
CA GLU A 258 9.21 34.89 -8.17
C GLU A 258 8.07 35.55 -7.36
N HIS A 259 6.87 34.99 -7.39
CA HIS A 259 5.73 35.46 -6.61
C HIS A 259 6.00 35.36 -5.09
N ILE A 260 6.51 34.24 -4.58
CA ILE A 260 6.92 34.09 -3.18
C ILE A 260 7.98 35.14 -2.81
N ARG A 261 9.01 35.29 -3.64
CA ARG A 261 10.08 36.26 -3.38
C ARG A 261 9.52 37.67 -3.25
N HIS A 262 8.57 38.03 -4.09
CA HIS A 262 7.91 39.33 -4.06
C HIS A 262 7.04 39.51 -2.81
N THR A 263 6.26 38.48 -2.44
CA THR A 263 5.40 38.49 -1.25
C THR A 263 6.21 38.55 0.04
N ILE A 264 7.34 37.81 0.11
CA ILE A 264 8.24 37.86 1.28
C ILE A 264 8.99 39.19 1.36
N ALA A 265 9.41 39.76 0.23
CA ALA A 265 10.06 41.08 0.22
C ALA A 265 9.14 42.21 0.70
N GLY A 266 7.83 42.08 0.50
CA GLY A 266 6.81 43.00 1.01
C GLY A 266 6.22 42.61 2.36
N PHE A 267 6.85 41.70 3.11
CA PHE A 267 6.32 41.27 4.40
C PHE A 267 6.50 42.37 5.46
N PRO A 268 5.43 42.77 6.19
CA PRO A 268 5.52 43.82 7.19
C PRO A 268 6.49 43.45 8.31
N VAL A 269 7.30 44.43 8.75
CA VAL A 269 8.30 44.24 9.81
C VAL A 269 7.59 43.78 11.09
N VAL A 270 8.11 42.71 11.69
CA VAL A 270 7.63 42.22 12.99
C VAL A 270 8.30 43.06 14.09
N GLU A 271 7.50 43.79 14.87
CA GLU A 271 8.04 44.45 16.07
C GLU A 271 8.49 43.39 17.08
N SER A 272 9.74 43.56 17.61
CA SER A 272 10.33 42.66 18.59
C SER A 272 9.46 42.64 19.84
N GLY A 273 8.69 41.54 20.06
CA GLY A 273 7.87 41.34 21.25
C GLY A 273 6.37 41.09 20.97
N SER A 274 5.89 41.17 19.72
CA SER A 274 4.49 40.81 19.45
C SER A 274 4.30 39.29 19.50
N ILE A 275 3.39 38.83 20.34
CA ILE A 275 3.05 37.40 20.53
C ILE A 275 2.09 36.92 19.42
N VAL A 276 1.38 37.84 18.75
CA VAL A 276 0.36 37.54 17.75
C VAL A 276 0.64 38.33 16.48
N LEU A 277 0.46 37.67 15.33
CA LEU A 277 0.61 38.30 14.02
C LEU A 277 -0.54 39.27 13.72
N THR A 278 -0.24 40.35 13.03
CA THR A 278 -1.26 41.27 12.53
C THR A 278 -2.08 40.65 11.40
N ASN A 279 -3.28 41.16 11.12
CA ASN A 279 -4.13 40.68 10.02
C ASN A 279 -3.42 40.78 8.66
N GLU A 280 -2.58 41.79 8.46
CA GLU A 280 -1.79 41.99 7.24
C GLU A 280 -0.70 40.90 7.09
N GLN A 281 0.01 40.59 8.20
CA GLN A 281 1.00 39.51 8.23
C GLN A 281 0.33 38.12 7.97
N ILE A 282 -0.84 37.88 8.57
CA ILE A 282 -1.62 36.66 8.34
C ILE A 282 -2.05 36.59 6.87
N ALA A 283 -2.52 37.69 6.27
CA ALA A 283 -2.93 37.73 4.87
C ALA A 283 -1.75 37.38 3.93
N LYS A 284 -0.55 37.94 4.18
CA LYS A 284 0.65 37.62 3.41
C LYS A 284 1.10 36.16 3.56
N LEU A 285 1.03 35.59 4.74
CA LEU A 285 1.32 34.18 4.96
C LEU A 285 0.31 33.28 4.24
N LYS A 286 -0.98 33.61 4.29
CA LYS A 286 -2.03 32.89 3.52
C LYS A 286 -1.85 33.00 2.02
N GLU A 287 -1.33 34.13 1.51
CA GLU A 287 -0.99 34.30 0.11
C GLU A 287 0.15 33.36 -0.31
N VAL A 288 1.20 33.23 0.51
CA VAL A 288 2.28 32.27 0.30
C VAL A 288 1.78 30.83 0.38
N GLU A 289 0.97 30.50 1.36
CA GLU A 289 0.35 29.17 1.53
C GLU A 289 -0.51 28.80 0.32
N SER A 290 -1.44 29.69 -0.10
CA SER A 290 -2.29 29.48 -1.27
C SER A 290 -1.49 29.33 -2.57
N ALA A 291 -0.39 30.08 -2.70
CA ALA A 291 0.49 29.94 -3.83
C ALA A 291 1.24 28.59 -3.78
N SER A 292 1.69 28.13 -2.62
CA SER A 292 2.30 26.80 -2.40
C SER A 292 1.37 25.67 -2.86
N ASP A 293 0.12 25.74 -2.45
CA ASP A 293 -0.90 24.74 -2.82
C ASP A 293 -1.17 24.68 -4.34
N ARG A 294 -0.89 25.76 -5.08
CA ARG A 294 -1.08 25.79 -6.54
C ARG A 294 0.11 25.24 -7.33
N VAL A 295 1.28 25.15 -6.71
CA VAL A 295 2.50 24.57 -7.33
C VAL A 295 2.59 23.06 -7.07
N ILE A 296 2.14 22.60 -5.90
CA ILE A 296 2.06 21.18 -5.61
C ILE A 296 0.96 20.58 -6.50
N SER A 297 1.29 19.54 -7.25
CA SER A 297 0.30 18.87 -8.09
C SER A 297 -0.82 18.25 -7.26
N PRO A 298 -2.06 18.16 -7.77
CA PRO A 298 -3.16 17.47 -7.07
C PRO A 298 -2.79 16.05 -6.66
N LEU A 299 -2.04 15.34 -7.52
CA LEU A 299 -1.51 14.00 -7.24
C LEU A 299 -0.65 14.00 -5.97
N GLN A 300 0.41 14.81 -5.91
CA GLN A 300 1.33 14.86 -4.77
C GLN A 300 0.64 15.32 -3.48
N SER A 301 -0.18 16.36 -3.58
CA SER A 301 -0.91 16.86 -2.42
C SER A 301 -1.92 15.86 -1.85
N LEU A 302 -2.55 15.03 -2.71
CA LEU A 302 -3.45 13.98 -2.25
C LEU A 302 -2.68 12.81 -1.66
N GLU A 303 -1.57 12.41 -2.29
CA GLU A 303 -0.65 11.38 -1.78
C GLU A 303 -0.18 11.73 -0.36
N ASP A 304 0.35 12.94 -0.15
CA ASP A 304 0.83 13.41 1.15
C ASP A 304 -0.28 13.40 2.22
N ASN A 305 -1.49 13.86 1.88
CA ASN A 305 -2.62 13.88 2.80
C ASN A 305 -3.12 12.48 3.17
N LEU A 306 -3.10 11.54 2.22
CA LEU A 306 -3.57 10.17 2.44
C LEU A 306 -2.55 9.34 3.23
N HIS A 307 -1.24 9.60 3.12
CA HIS A 307 -0.22 8.84 3.84
C HIS A 307 -0.48 8.76 5.35
N GLY A 308 -0.86 9.87 5.98
CA GLY A 308 -1.18 9.91 7.40
C GLY A 308 -2.40 9.04 7.74
N ALA A 309 -3.50 9.23 7.03
CA ALA A 309 -4.74 8.49 7.26
C ALA A 309 -4.57 6.98 6.99
N VAL A 310 -3.87 6.62 5.92
CA VAL A 310 -3.63 5.22 5.56
C VAL A 310 -2.74 4.54 6.60
N ASN A 311 -1.59 5.12 6.92
CA ASN A 311 -0.60 4.46 7.75
C ASN A 311 -0.99 4.40 9.25
N TYR A 312 -1.73 5.39 9.76
CA TYR A 312 -2.07 5.47 11.18
C TYR A 312 -3.50 5.07 11.53
N LEU A 313 -4.40 4.96 10.54
CA LEU A 313 -5.79 4.58 10.77
C LEU A 313 -6.19 3.35 9.94
N ILE A 314 -6.08 3.42 8.61
CA ILE A 314 -6.65 2.41 7.72
C ILE A 314 -5.93 1.08 7.86
N LEU A 315 -4.60 1.05 7.72
CA LEU A 315 -3.82 -0.18 7.81
C LEU A 315 -3.87 -0.82 9.20
N PRO A 316 -3.74 -0.08 10.34
CA PRO A 316 -3.93 -0.66 11.66
C PRO A 316 -5.34 -1.22 11.89
N LEU A 317 -6.38 -0.53 11.43
CA LEU A 317 -7.75 -1.03 11.53
C LEU A 317 -7.96 -2.26 10.66
N PHE A 318 -7.43 -2.25 9.43
CA PHE A 318 -7.43 -3.41 8.55
C PHE A 318 -6.73 -4.62 9.18
N ALA A 319 -5.54 -4.41 9.77
CA ALA A 319 -4.80 -5.47 10.47
C ALA A 319 -5.57 -5.99 11.69
N PHE A 320 -6.18 -5.11 12.47
CA PHE A 320 -7.02 -5.49 13.61
C PHE A 320 -8.18 -6.38 13.18
N VAL A 321 -8.85 -6.08 12.09
CA VAL A 321 -10.00 -6.84 11.59
C VAL A 321 -9.60 -8.17 10.94
N ASN A 322 -8.45 -8.23 10.27
CA ASN A 322 -8.08 -9.36 9.42
C ASN A 322 -7.02 -10.29 10.00
N ALA A 323 -6.19 -9.84 10.97
CA ALA A 323 -5.12 -10.65 11.56
C ALA A 323 -5.57 -11.56 12.72
N GLY A 324 -6.85 -11.58 13.08
CA GLY A 324 -7.39 -12.47 14.11
C GLY A 324 -7.32 -13.93 13.67
N VAL A 325 -6.25 -14.63 14.08
CA VAL A 325 -6.07 -16.08 13.88
C VAL A 325 -6.62 -16.81 15.09
N VAL A 326 -7.48 -17.81 14.87
CA VAL A 326 -8.04 -18.66 15.93
C VAL A 326 -7.17 -19.91 16.11
N PHE A 327 -6.61 -20.09 17.31
CA PHE A 327 -5.74 -21.24 17.62
C PHE A 327 -6.50 -22.49 18.03
N SER A 328 -7.74 -22.38 18.54
CA SER A 328 -8.50 -23.44 19.16
C SER A 328 -9.65 -24.02 18.31
N GLY A 329 -9.70 -23.74 17.01
CA GLY A 329 -10.88 -23.95 16.15
C GLY A 329 -11.06 -25.34 15.54
N GLY A 330 -10.53 -26.44 16.10
CA GLY A 330 -10.83 -27.82 15.63
C GLY A 330 -10.28 -28.22 14.24
N GLY A 331 -9.58 -27.32 13.52
CA GLY A 331 -8.89 -27.58 12.26
C GLY A 331 -7.38 -27.52 12.41
N GLU A 332 -6.65 -28.12 11.48
CA GLU A 332 -5.18 -27.99 11.43
C GLU A 332 -4.79 -26.53 11.22
N LEU A 333 -4.20 -25.89 12.23
CA LEU A 333 -3.74 -24.49 12.20
C LEU A 333 -2.70 -24.26 11.09
N VAL A 334 -1.82 -25.24 10.91
CA VAL A 334 -0.68 -25.17 9.98
C VAL A 334 -0.99 -25.77 8.61
N GLY A 335 -2.10 -26.42 8.39
CA GLY A 335 -2.49 -27.16 7.17
C GLY A 335 -1.75 -26.81 5.85
N SER A 336 -2.06 -27.48 4.78
CA SER A 336 -1.35 -27.31 3.50
C SER A 336 -1.30 -25.85 3.00
N VAL A 337 -2.41 -25.11 3.16
CA VAL A 337 -2.49 -23.68 2.75
C VAL A 337 -1.57 -22.82 3.60
N GLY A 338 -1.55 -23.01 4.93
CA GLY A 338 -0.68 -22.24 5.81
C GLY A 338 0.81 -22.45 5.50
N MET A 339 1.22 -23.70 5.29
CA MET A 339 2.59 -24.03 4.88
C MET A 339 2.92 -23.45 3.51
N ALA A 340 2.02 -23.56 2.53
CA ALA A 340 2.23 -23.06 1.18
C ALA A 340 2.42 -21.53 1.15
N VAL A 341 1.61 -20.79 1.92
CA VAL A 341 1.73 -19.34 2.06
C VAL A 341 3.04 -18.97 2.76
N ALA A 342 3.36 -19.56 3.91
CA ALA A 342 4.58 -19.25 4.65
C ALA A 342 5.84 -19.57 3.83
N ALA A 343 5.88 -20.75 3.19
CA ALA A 343 6.99 -21.13 2.30
C ALA A 343 7.11 -20.23 1.07
N GLY A 344 5.97 -19.85 0.47
CA GLY A 344 5.92 -18.93 -0.67
C GLY A 344 6.47 -17.55 -0.32
N LEU A 345 6.07 -16.99 0.83
CA LEU A 345 6.56 -15.70 1.31
C LEU A 345 8.07 -15.76 1.66
N LEU A 346 8.50 -16.78 2.40
CA LEU A 346 9.87 -16.86 2.87
C LEU A 346 10.84 -17.30 1.75
N PHE A 347 10.61 -18.49 1.17
CA PHE A 347 11.52 -19.07 0.19
C PHE A 347 11.22 -18.62 -1.23
N GLY A 348 9.94 -18.59 -1.62
CA GLY A 348 9.53 -18.19 -2.95
C GLY A 348 9.94 -16.75 -3.27
N LYS A 349 9.60 -15.79 -2.42
CA LYS A 349 10.00 -14.38 -2.58
C LYS A 349 11.52 -14.23 -2.57
N PHE A 350 12.18 -14.81 -1.58
CA PHE A 350 13.64 -14.72 -1.47
C PHE A 350 14.35 -15.22 -2.73
N VAL A 351 14.05 -16.46 -3.15
CA VAL A 351 14.68 -17.07 -4.33
C VAL A 351 14.30 -16.30 -5.59
N GLY A 352 13.03 -15.95 -5.77
CA GLY A 352 12.55 -15.25 -6.94
C GLY A 352 13.20 -13.89 -7.13
N ILE A 353 13.18 -13.05 -6.12
CA ILE A 353 13.79 -11.70 -6.17
C ILE A 353 15.29 -11.81 -6.39
N TYR A 354 15.98 -12.67 -5.63
CA TYR A 354 17.41 -12.81 -5.69
C TYR A 354 17.88 -13.36 -7.04
N PHE A 355 17.26 -14.45 -7.49
CA PHE A 355 17.64 -15.13 -8.73
C PHE A 355 17.37 -14.26 -9.97
N PHE A 356 16.22 -13.62 -10.07
CA PHE A 356 15.90 -12.78 -11.21
C PHE A 356 16.75 -11.52 -11.26
N THR A 357 17.04 -10.91 -10.11
CA THR A 357 17.98 -9.79 -10.01
C THR A 357 19.40 -10.22 -10.43
N TRP A 358 19.85 -11.39 -9.95
CA TRP A 358 21.15 -11.94 -10.33
C TRP A 358 21.22 -12.22 -11.84
N LEU A 359 20.17 -12.83 -12.40
CA LEU A 359 20.10 -13.14 -13.83
C LEU A 359 20.16 -11.85 -14.67
N ALA A 360 19.36 -10.82 -14.33
CA ALA A 360 19.34 -9.55 -15.04
C ALA A 360 20.71 -8.86 -15.09
N ILE A 361 21.43 -8.89 -13.97
CA ILE A 361 22.78 -8.30 -13.89
C ILE A 361 23.79 -9.16 -14.64
N LYS A 362 23.71 -10.51 -14.54
CA LYS A 362 24.63 -11.43 -15.21
C LYS A 362 24.54 -11.36 -16.73
N ILE A 363 23.33 -11.24 -17.28
CA ILE A 363 23.12 -11.06 -18.73
C ILE A 363 23.36 -9.61 -19.18
N LYS A 364 23.85 -8.73 -18.27
CA LYS A 364 24.18 -7.32 -18.53
C LYS A 364 22.97 -6.48 -19.01
N LEU A 365 21.77 -6.88 -18.68
CA LEU A 365 20.56 -6.11 -19.00
C LEU A 365 20.49 -4.82 -18.18
N THR A 366 20.93 -4.89 -16.92
CA THR A 366 21.00 -3.74 -16.01
C THR A 366 22.29 -3.78 -15.18
N PRO A 367 22.90 -2.61 -14.87
CA PRO A 367 24.00 -2.56 -13.94
C PRO A 367 23.52 -2.75 -12.49
N MET A 368 24.42 -3.25 -11.62
CA MET A 368 24.15 -3.27 -10.19
C MET A 368 24.13 -1.83 -9.64
N PRO A 369 23.09 -1.41 -8.88
CA PRO A 369 23.03 -0.08 -8.29
C PRO A 369 24.21 0.21 -7.36
N LEU A 370 24.67 1.46 -7.32
CA LEU A 370 25.77 1.89 -6.46
C LEU A 370 25.46 1.62 -4.99
N GLY A 371 26.36 0.96 -4.28
CA GLY A 371 26.20 0.59 -2.87
C GLY A 371 25.37 -0.69 -2.64
N MET A 372 24.82 -1.31 -3.68
CA MET A 372 24.24 -2.64 -3.62
C MET A 372 25.34 -3.70 -3.78
N THR A 373 25.24 -4.76 -3.01
CA THR A 373 26.10 -5.95 -3.10
C THR A 373 25.23 -7.20 -3.03
N TRP A 374 25.74 -8.32 -3.48
CA TRP A 374 25.00 -9.60 -3.40
C TRP A 374 24.58 -9.95 -1.97
N LYS A 375 25.42 -9.61 -0.99
CA LYS A 375 25.13 -9.85 0.43
C LYS A 375 24.00 -8.98 0.98
N ASN A 376 23.95 -7.69 0.61
CA ASN A 376 22.85 -6.84 1.09
C ASN A 376 21.56 -7.03 0.27
N LEU A 377 21.67 -7.45 -0.99
CA LEU A 377 20.52 -7.86 -1.81
C LEU A 377 19.79 -9.05 -1.19
N SER A 378 20.52 -10.04 -0.61
CA SER A 378 19.86 -11.17 0.05
C SER A 378 18.96 -10.75 1.22
N GLY A 379 19.41 -9.78 2.00
CA GLY A 379 18.57 -9.21 3.08
C GLY A 379 17.35 -8.44 2.55
N ILE A 380 17.51 -7.69 1.46
CA ILE A 380 16.37 -6.99 0.80
C ILE A 380 15.38 -8.00 0.20
N ALA A 381 15.89 -9.08 -0.44
CA ALA A 381 15.03 -10.13 -0.98
C ALA A 381 14.22 -10.86 0.10
N LEU A 382 14.80 -11.07 1.29
CA LEU A 382 14.07 -11.56 2.45
C LEU A 382 12.99 -10.56 2.93
N LEU A 383 13.30 -9.25 3.02
CA LEU A 383 12.31 -8.23 3.38
C LEU A 383 11.17 -8.14 2.36
N GLY A 384 11.42 -8.48 1.09
CA GLY A 384 10.37 -8.62 0.06
C GLY A 384 9.37 -9.73 0.37
N GLY A 385 9.68 -10.69 1.23
CA GLY A 385 8.78 -11.73 1.72
C GLY A 385 7.82 -11.27 2.85
N ILE A 386 7.87 -10.02 3.27
CA ILE A 386 6.90 -9.43 4.20
C ILE A 386 5.62 -9.12 3.41
N GLY A 387 4.64 -10.01 3.45
CA GLY A 387 3.40 -9.85 2.67
C GLY A 387 2.25 -9.20 3.43
N PHE A 388 2.26 -9.31 4.71
CA PHE A 388 1.32 -8.93 5.77
C PHE A 388 -0.06 -8.41 5.30
N THR A 389 -0.26 -7.07 5.21
CA THR A 389 -1.59 -6.49 4.95
C THR A 389 -2.16 -6.89 3.60
N VAL A 390 -1.37 -6.81 2.53
CA VAL A 390 -1.84 -7.15 1.18
C VAL A 390 -2.08 -8.67 1.04
N SER A 391 -1.22 -9.51 1.64
CA SER A 391 -1.43 -10.96 1.66
C SER A 391 -2.68 -11.35 2.47
N LEU A 392 -2.96 -10.69 3.61
CA LEU A 392 -4.21 -10.91 4.35
C LEU A 392 -5.44 -10.48 3.56
N PHE A 393 -5.34 -9.39 2.80
CA PHE A 393 -6.40 -8.95 1.90
C PHE A 393 -6.69 -10.00 0.83
N ILE A 394 -5.65 -10.49 0.14
CA ILE A 394 -5.80 -11.53 -0.88
C ILE A 394 -6.31 -12.84 -0.26
N ALA A 395 -5.90 -13.19 0.98
CA ALA A 395 -6.43 -14.37 1.68
C ALA A 395 -7.94 -14.28 1.91
N ASN A 396 -8.44 -13.10 2.31
CA ASN A 396 -9.89 -12.87 2.43
C ASN A 396 -10.60 -12.96 1.09
N LEU A 397 -10.01 -12.44 0.00
CA LEU A 397 -10.58 -12.57 -1.35
C LEU A 397 -10.60 -14.01 -1.83
N SER A 398 -9.56 -14.80 -1.50
CA SER A 398 -9.43 -16.18 -1.94
C SER A 398 -10.39 -17.12 -1.23
N PHE A 399 -10.55 -16.97 0.06
CA PHE A 399 -11.27 -17.95 0.89
C PHE A 399 -12.53 -17.36 1.55
N GLY A 400 -12.52 -16.09 1.95
CA GLY A 400 -13.67 -15.37 2.50
C GLY A 400 -14.47 -16.15 3.55
N ALA A 401 -15.78 -16.01 3.54
CA ALA A 401 -16.70 -16.75 4.41
C ALA A 401 -16.94 -18.20 3.96
N ASN A 402 -16.62 -18.55 2.71
CA ASN A 402 -16.92 -19.86 2.14
C ASN A 402 -15.99 -20.97 2.68
N TYR A 403 -14.72 -20.60 3.00
CA TYR A 403 -13.70 -21.54 3.45
C TYR A 403 -13.01 -21.05 4.73
N PRO A 404 -13.70 -20.96 5.88
CA PRO A 404 -13.17 -20.35 7.10
C PRO A 404 -11.93 -21.05 7.64
N VAL A 405 -11.82 -22.37 7.48
CA VAL A 405 -10.65 -23.15 7.91
C VAL A 405 -9.43 -22.79 7.05
N LEU A 406 -9.58 -22.75 5.72
CA LEU A 406 -8.50 -22.40 4.81
C LEU A 406 -8.08 -20.93 4.98
N LEU A 407 -9.04 -20.03 5.24
CA LEU A 407 -8.75 -18.63 5.57
C LEU A 407 -7.91 -18.52 6.85
N ASN A 408 -8.25 -19.28 7.90
CA ASN A 408 -7.48 -19.27 9.15
C ASN A 408 -6.06 -19.81 8.96
N GLN A 409 -5.90 -20.90 8.19
CA GLN A 409 -4.58 -21.41 7.78
C GLN A 409 -3.78 -20.37 6.98
N ALA A 410 -4.41 -19.70 6.00
CA ALA A 410 -3.78 -18.67 5.21
C ALA A 410 -3.32 -17.49 6.07
N LYS A 411 -4.15 -17.00 6.99
CA LYS A 411 -3.80 -15.95 7.96
C LYS A 411 -2.59 -16.35 8.81
N PHE A 412 -2.58 -17.58 9.34
CA PHE A 412 -1.43 -18.09 10.06
C PHE A 412 -0.17 -18.16 9.21
N GLY A 413 -0.29 -18.65 7.96
CA GLY A 413 0.80 -18.69 6.98
C GLY A 413 1.36 -17.28 6.65
N VAL A 414 0.49 -16.28 6.47
CA VAL A 414 0.88 -14.90 6.23
C VAL A 414 1.63 -14.33 7.43
N LEU A 415 1.11 -14.49 8.65
CA LEU A 415 1.75 -13.94 9.85
C LEU A 415 3.11 -14.61 10.12
N SER A 416 3.18 -15.94 10.07
CA SER A 416 4.43 -16.68 10.27
C SER A 416 5.47 -16.38 9.19
N GLY A 417 5.07 -16.38 7.91
CA GLY A 417 5.95 -16.03 6.79
C GLY A 417 6.48 -14.60 6.89
N THR A 418 5.62 -13.64 7.23
CA THR A 418 5.99 -12.23 7.44
C THR A 418 7.00 -12.06 8.58
N ILE A 419 6.74 -12.66 9.74
CA ILE A 419 7.64 -12.56 10.90
C ILE A 419 9.00 -13.18 10.58
N LEU A 420 9.02 -14.39 9.99
CA LEU A 420 10.28 -15.06 9.62
C LEU A 420 11.06 -14.27 8.58
N SER A 421 10.41 -13.78 7.52
CA SER A 421 11.04 -12.97 6.48
C SER A 421 11.59 -11.65 7.03
N GLY A 422 10.83 -10.98 7.88
CA GLY A 422 11.23 -9.73 8.52
C GLY A 422 12.43 -9.90 9.46
N LEU A 423 12.39 -10.92 10.34
CA LEU A 423 13.49 -11.21 11.26
C LEU A 423 14.76 -11.61 10.54
N LEU A 424 14.68 -12.55 9.59
CA LEU A 424 15.84 -13.01 8.84
C LEU A 424 16.41 -11.89 7.98
N GLY A 425 15.57 -11.10 7.30
CA GLY A 425 16.00 -9.94 6.52
C GLY A 425 16.71 -8.90 7.38
N TYR A 426 16.16 -8.58 8.56
CA TYR A 426 16.79 -7.68 9.52
C TYR A 426 18.14 -8.19 10.01
N ILE A 427 18.23 -9.47 10.42
CA ILE A 427 19.46 -10.09 10.92
C ILE A 427 20.54 -10.07 9.83
N VAL A 428 20.21 -10.51 8.61
CA VAL A 428 21.16 -10.53 7.47
C VAL A 428 21.67 -9.11 7.20
N LEU A 429 20.79 -8.12 7.08
CA LEU A 429 21.21 -6.74 6.83
C LEU A 429 22.02 -6.15 7.98
N ARG A 430 21.69 -6.46 9.24
CA ARG A 430 22.44 -6.01 10.40
C ARG A 430 23.88 -6.54 10.41
N ILE A 431 24.10 -7.78 9.93
CA ILE A 431 25.42 -8.41 9.86
C ILE A 431 26.22 -7.86 8.67
N VAL A 432 25.56 -7.67 7.54
CA VAL A 432 26.22 -7.32 6.27
C VAL A 432 26.52 -5.82 6.17
N LEU A 433 25.64 -4.97 6.71
CA LEU A 433 25.80 -3.53 6.60
C LEU A 433 26.75 -2.98 7.67
N PRO A 434 27.81 -2.25 7.26
CA PRO A 434 28.79 -1.71 8.21
C PRO A 434 28.16 -0.66 9.13
N VAL A 435 28.67 -0.60 10.35
CA VAL A 435 28.33 0.49 11.28
C VAL A 435 28.96 1.78 10.76
N ARG A 436 28.17 2.67 10.19
CA ARG A 436 28.67 4.02 9.84
C ARG A 436 28.94 4.79 11.11
N LYS A 437 30.23 4.99 11.46
CA LYS A 437 30.60 5.96 12.50
C LYS A 437 30.11 7.33 12.00
N GLN A 438 29.22 7.96 12.74
CA GLN A 438 28.90 9.38 12.54
C GLN A 438 30.19 10.16 12.72
N LYS A 439 30.69 10.77 11.64
CA LYS A 439 31.72 11.81 11.71
C LYS A 439 31.05 13.15 11.99
#